data_490699a0bc4c9c301dc1424d97faf5a9
#
_entry.id   490699a0bc4c9c301dc1424d97faf5a9
#
_cell.length_a   1.000
_cell.length_b   1.000
_cell.length_c   1.000
_cell.angle_alpha   90.00
_cell.angle_beta   90.00
_cell.angle_gamma   90.00
#
_symmetry.space_group_name_H-M   'P 1'
#
loop_
_entity.id
_entity.type
_entity.pdbx_description
1 polymer ?
#
loop_
_entity_poly.entity_id
_entity_poly.type
_entity_poly.pdbx_seq_one_letter_code
_entity_poly.pdbx_strand_id
1 'polypeptide(L)'
;MNGAGTIVVETSTPQGSVGLWQGSWRERSFVSERSHNCAIFPPLEELLGAAEEFRMDLILVGTGPGSYSGTRVGIAVAQGLAIAHGATLVGLPSIMATPSARNTGHCRAIGDARRGDWWWCDIVSGVSAQPPRMGSKAELEALLRDGVPVFSLDPVADEEFAREVPQEIPSAGRLWEAWQAFTPEQQEHFAAQVVQPVYLKPPHITMPKSGHPLLR
;
A
#
# COMPACT_ATOMS: atom_id res chain seq x y z
N MET A 1 -26.95 19.84 -2.35
CA MET A 1 -26.27 18.98 -3.34
C MET A 1 -25.30 18.14 -2.55
N ASN A 2 -25.53 16.83 -2.43
CA ASN A 2 -24.64 15.95 -1.70
C ASN A 2 -23.30 15.93 -2.43
N GLY A 3 -22.23 16.44 -1.78
CA GLY A 3 -20.90 16.52 -2.37
C GLY A 3 -20.33 15.12 -2.66
N ALA A 4 -19.47 15.03 -3.68
CA ALA A 4 -18.69 13.83 -3.97
C ALA A 4 -17.73 13.53 -2.82
N GLY A 5 -17.67 12.29 -2.37
CA GLY A 5 -16.75 11.86 -1.30
C GLY A 5 -15.78 10.80 -1.76
N THR A 6 -14.61 10.78 -1.16
CA THR A 6 -13.57 9.78 -1.40
C THR A 6 -13.16 9.11 -0.10
N ILE A 7 -13.19 7.78 -0.07
CA ILE A 7 -12.59 6.97 1.00
C ILE A 7 -11.21 6.50 0.55
N VAL A 8 -10.27 6.53 1.47
CA VAL A 8 -8.91 6.06 1.25
C VAL A 8 -8.53 5.05 2.33
N VAL A 9 -7.98 3.92 1.91
CA VAL A 9 -7.60 2.81 2.79
C VAL A 9 -6.13 2.47 2.58
N GLU A 10 -5.34 2.49 3.66
CA GLU A 10 -3.94 2.03 3.64
C GLU A 10 -3.69 1.05 4.79
N THR A 11 -3.29 -0.17 4.43
CA THR A 11 -3.14 -1.29 5.39
C THR A 11 -1.93 -2.18 5.07
N SER A 12 -1.00 -1.69 4.26
CA SER A 12 0.18 -2.47 3.86
C SER A 12 1.24 -2.65 4.94
N THR A 13 1.09 -1.96 6.09
CA THR A 13 1.94 -2.11 7.27
C THR A 13 1.09 -2.41 8.51
N PRO A 14 1.70 -2.86 9.63
CA PRO A 14 0.97 -3.03 10.90
C PRO A 14 0.27 -1.76 11.38
N GLN A 15 0.80 -0.60 11.06
CA GLN A 15 0.14 0.68 11.29
C GLN A 15 -0.64 1.06 10.03
N GLY A 16 -1.97 0.88 10.09
CA GLY A 16 -2.87 1.26 9.01
C GLY A 16 -3.55 2.59 9.25
N SER A 17 -4.17 3.13 8.19
CA SER A 17 -5.04 4.29 8.29
C SER A 17 -6.18 4.25 7.29
N VAL A 18 -7.26 4.92 7.63
CA VAL A 18 -8.40 5.20 6.75
C VAL A 18 -8.66 6.70 6.72
N GLY A 19 -9.02 7.22 5.56
CA GLY A 19 -9.28 8.63 5.37
C GLY A 19 -10.56 8.89 4.60
N LEU A 20 -11.18 10.03 4.84
CA LEU A 20 -12.35 10.51 4.13
C LEU A 20 -12.12 11.95 3.67
N TRP A 21 -12.26 12.18 2.38
CA TRP A 21 -12.39 13.50 1.77
C TRP A 21 -13.86 13.80 1.49
N GLN A 22 -14.35 14.90 2.08
CA GLN A 22 -15.70 15.43 1.84
C GLN A 22 -15.65 16.97 2.02
N GLY A 23 -14.99 17.64 1.07
CA GLY A 23 -14.70 19.07 1.21
C GLY A 23 -13.58 19.40 2.22
N SER A 24 -13.32 18.52 3.18
CA SER A 24 -12.19 18.56 4.10
C SER A 24 -11.65 17.14 4.32
N TRP A 25 -10.36 17.06 4.68
CA TRP A 25 -9.71 15.79 4.96
C TRP A 25 -9.89 15.39 6.43
N ARG A 26 -10.26 14.13 6.65
CA ARG A 26 -10.30 13.48 7.97
C ARG A 26 -9.61 12.13 7.87
N GLU A 27 -8.78 11.79 8.83
CA GLU A 27 -8.03 10.52 8.86
C GLU A 27 -8.06 9.91 10.26
N ARG A 28 -8.04 8.58 10.31
CA ARG A 28 -7.88 7.78 11.52
C ARG A 28 -6.84 6.71 11.29
N SER A 29 -5.87 6.63 12.18
CA SER A 29 -4.86 5.59 12.20
C SER A 29 -5.24 4.50 13.20
N PHE A 30 -4.77 3.29 12.94
CA PHE A 30 -4.94 2.15 13.84
C PHE A 30 -3.73 1.23 13.77
N VAL A 31 -3.55 0.41 14.80
CA VAL A 31 -2.50 -0.61 14.83
C VAL A 31 -3.18 -1.99 14.75
N SER A 32 -2.68 -2.81 13.86
CA SER A 32 -3.16 -4.16 13.62
C SER A 32 -2.07 -5.16 14.03
N GLU A 33 -2.16 -5.71 15.25
CA GLU A 33 -1.14 -6.65 15.73
C GLU A 33 -1.29 -8.03 15.08
N ARG A 34 -2.28 -8.82 15.44
CA ARG A 34 -2.44 -10.20 14.92
C ARG A 34 -3.80 -10.53 14.33
N SER A 35 -4.78 -9.68 14.50
CA SER A 35 -6.16 -9.86 14.02
C SER A 35 -6.54 -8.76 13.03
N HIS A 36 -5.82 -8.68 11.95
CA HIS A 36 -5.92 -7.63 10.94
C HIS A 36 -7.33 -7.34 10.45
N ASN A 37 -8.21 -8.33 10.48
CA ASN A 37 -9.49 -8.23 9.79
C ASN A 37 -10.51 -7.30 10.49
N CYS A 38 -10.36 -7.01 11.79
CA CYS A 38 -11.32 -6.22 12.52
C CYS A 38 -10.86 -4.81 12.87
N ALA A 39 -9.55 -4.56 12.93
CA ALA A 39 -9.00 -3.28 13.39
C ALA A 39 -9.33 -2.08 12.48
N ILE A 40 -9.65 -2.32 11.23
CA ILE A 40 -10.01 -1.28 10.25
C ILE A 40 -11.44 -0.75 10.46
N PHE A 41 -12.36 -1.56 10.99
CA PHE A 41 -13.79 -1.19 11.04
C PHE A 41 -14.12 -0.06 12.01
N PRO A 42 -13.63 -0.04 13.27
CA PRO A 42 -13.96 1.06 14.18
C PRO A 42 -13.56 2.44 13.65
N PRO A 43 -12.33 2.68 13.15
CA PRO A 43 -11.96 3.96 12.57
C PRO A 43 -12.74 4.30 11.30
N LEU A 44 -13.11 3.30 10.49
CA LEU A 44 -13.93 3.50 9.30
C LEU A 44 -15.36 3.91 9.68
N GLU A 45 -15.97 3.22 10.65
CA GLU A 45 -17.30 3.56 11.18
C GLU A 45 -17.33 4.96 11.79
N GLU A 46 -16.29 5.35 12.53
CA GLU A 46 -16.15 6.71 13.08
C GLU A 46 -16.16 7.77 11.98
N LEU A 47 -15.38 7.57 10.91
CA LEU A 47 -15.32 8.51 9.79
C LEU A 47 -16.65 8.61 9.06
N LEU A 48 -17.29 7.48 8.79
CA LEU A 48 -18.57 7.44 8.08
C LEU A 48 -19.72 7.94 8.93
N GLY A 49 -19.75 7.61 10.23
CA GLY A 49 -20.79 8.08 11.16
C GLY A 49 -20.74 9.57 11.47
N ALA A 50 -19.55 10.17 11.36
CA ALA A 50 -19.34 11.61 11.51
C ALA A 50 -19.52 12.39 10.18
N ALA A 51 -19.76 11.71 9.08
CA ALA A 51 -19.97 12.34 7.78
C ALA A 51 -21.43 12.80 7.62
N GLU A 52 -21.62 13.95 6.98
CA GLU A 52 -22.93 14.29 6.44
C GLU A 52 -23.29 13.33 5.31
N GLU A 53 -24.57 13.22 4.97
CA GLU A 53 -25.00 12.39 3.85
C GLU A 53 -24.29 12.83 2.55
N PHE A 54 -23.52 11.92 1.96
CA PHE A 54 -22.75 12.18 0.74
C PHE A 54 -22.77 10.97 -0.19
N ARG A 55 -22.48 11.22 -1.46
CA ARG A 55 -22.26 10.15 -2.43
C ARG A 55 -20.79 9.78 -2.45
N MET A 56 -20.50 8.51 -2.21
CA MET A 56 -19.16 7.97 -2.33
C MET A 56 -18.88 7.68 -3.80
N ASP A 57 -17.99 8.45 -4.43
CA ASP A 57 -17.70 8.31 -5.86
C ASP A 57 -16.39 7.60 -6.15
N LEU A 58 -15.44 7.68 -5.21
CA LEU A 58 -14.10 7.14 -5.37
C LEU A 58 -13.64 6.44 -4.09
N ILE A 59 -13.00 5.31 -4.28
CA ILE A 59 -12.29 4.59 -3.20
C ILE A 59 -10.87 4.32 -3.67
N LEU A 60 -9.90 4.81 -2.90
CA LEU A 60 -8.49 4.55 -3.11
C LEU A 60 -8.02 3.50 -2.12
N VAL A 61 -7.17 2.58 -2.55
CA VAL A 61 -6.59 1.57 -1.64
C VAL A 61 -5.12 1.33 -1.95
N GLY A 62 -4.31 1.23 -0.90
CA GLY A 62 -2.93 0.81 -0.99
C GLY A 62 -2.82 -0.67 -1.37
N THR A 63 -2.04 -0.97 -2.42
CA THR A 63 -1.87 -2.33 -2.95
C THR A 63 -0.58 -3.01 -2.49
N GLY A 64 0.18 -2.39 -1.59
CA GLY A 64 1.51 -2.85 -1.19
C GLY A 64 2.62 -2.31 -2.13
N PRO A 65 3.81 -2.94 -2.14
CA PRO A 65 4.20 -4.11 -1.35
C PRO A 65 4.15 -3.86 0.16
N GLY A 66 4.06 -4.93 0.95
CA GLY A 66 4.02 -4.87 2.41
C GLY A 66 3.39 -6.11 3.04
N SER A 67 2.67 -5.93 4.15
CA SER A 67 1.97 -7.02 4.86
C SER A 67 1.00 -7.77 3.94
N TYR A 68 1.26 -9.05 3.77
CA TYR A 68 0.45 -9.94 2.92
C TYR A 68 -1.03 -9.98 3.32
N SER A 69 -1.31 -10.09 4.61
CA SER A 69 -2.68 -10.12 5.13
C SER A 69 -3.31 -8.72 5.17
N GLY A 70 -2.54 -7.72 5.64
CA GLY A 70 -3.03 -6.36 5.76
C GLY A 70 -3.50 -5.79 4.41
N THR A 71 -2.65 -5.87 3.38
CA THR A 71 -2.99 -5.40 2.03
C THR A 71 -4.27 -6.05 1.48
N ARG A 72 -4.45 -7.36 1.71
CA ARG A 72 -5.66 -8.06 1.26
C ARG A 72 -6.91 -7.64 2.01
N VAL A 73 -6.80 -7.41 3.31
CA VAL A 73 -7.92 -6.90 4.11
C VAL A 73 -8.34 -5.52 3.62
N GLY A 74 -7.39 -4.60 3.40
CA GLY A 74 -7.68 -3.28 2.87
C GLY A 74 -8.37 -3.35 1.51
N ILE A 75 -7.85 -4.16 0.59
CA ILE A 75 -8.46 -4.34 -0.74
C ILE A 75 -9.87 -4.94 -0.63
N ALA A 76 -10.08 -5.95 0.22
CA ALA A 76 -11.41 -6.57 0.37
C ALA A 76 -12.44 -5.58 0.96
N VAL A 77 -12.05 -4.77 1.95
CA VAL A 77 -12.90 -3.71 2.50
C VAL A 77 -13.22 -2.66 1.43
N ALA A 78 -12.20 -2.19 0.70
CA ALA A 78 -12.38 -1.22 -0.38
C ALA A 78 -13.30 -1.75 -1.50
N GLN A 79 -13.15 -3.01 -1.89
CA GLN A 79 -14.04 -3.67 -2.85
C GLN A 79 -15.48 -3.75 -2.35
N GLY A 80 -15.67 -4.14 -1.07
CA GLY A 80 -17.00 -4.19 -0.47
C GLY A 80 -17.70 -2.82 -0.47
N LEU A 81 -16.98 -1.77 -0.09
CA LEU A 81 -17.48 -0.40 -0.14
C LEU A 81 -17.80 0.05 -1.57
N ALA A 82 -16.92 -0.25 -2.53
CA ALA A 82 -17.13 0.11 -3.94
C ALA A 82 -18.41 -0.52 -4.49
N ILE A 83 -18.64 -1.81 -4.19
CA ILE A 83 -19.86 -2.52 -4.60
C ILE A 83 -21.11 -1.91 -3.94
N ALA A 84 -21.04 -1.67 -2.62
CA ALA A 84 -22.18 -1.15 -1.86
C ALA A 84 -22.63 0.25 -2.29
N HIS A 85 -21.68 1.09 -2.72
CA HIS A 85 -21.94 2.50 -3.07
C HIS A 85 -21.93 2.78 -4.58
N GLY A 86 -21.58 1.80 -5.42
CA GLY A 86 -21.39 2.03 -6.86
C GLY A 86 -20.22 2.96 -7.18
N ALA A 87 -19.20 2.99 -6.30
CA ALA A 87 -18.05 3.87 -6.40
C ALA A 87 -16.95 3.28 -7.31
N THR A 88 -16.16 4.16 -7.92
CA THR A 88 -14.94 3.74 -8.62
C THR A 88 -13.89 3.30 -7.61
N LEU A 89 -13.29 2.13 -7.82
CA LEU A 89 -12.21 1.60 -7.00
C LEU A 89 -10.87 1.72 -7.72
N VAL A 90 -9.88 2.33 -7.06
CA VAL A 90 -8.53 2.52 -7.61
C VAL A 90 -7.49 1.99 -6.62
N GLY A 91 -6.58 1.15 -7.11
CA GLY A 91 -5.43 0.66 -6.35
C GLY A 91 -4.17 1.45 -6.68
N LEU A 92 -3.45 1.89 -5.65
CA LEU A 92 -2.17 2.57 -5.80
C LEU A 92 -1.08 1.83 -5.01
N PRO A 93 0.16 1.74 -5.53
CA PRO A 93 1.27 1.20 -4.76
C PRO A 93 1.48 1.94 -3.44
N SER A 94 1.47 1.23 -2.31
CA SER A 94 1.58 1.82 -0.97
C SER A 94 2.91 2.58 -0.76
N ILE A 95 3.95 2.24 -1.49
CA ILE A 95 5.23 2.96 -1.46
C ILE A 95 5.11 4.42 -1.92
N MET A 96 4.09 4.76 -2.72
CA MET A 96 3.81 6.14 -3.11
C MET A 96 3.23 6.99 -1.97
N ALA A 97 2.71 6.34 -0.93
CA ALA A 97 2.07 6.96 0.22
C ALA A 97 3.03 7.20 1.40
N THR A 98 4.33 7.25 1.14
CA THR A 98 5.38 7.45 2.14
C THR A 98 5.91 8.88 2.13
N PRO A 99 6.53 9.36 3.25
CA PRO A 99 7.14 10.68 3.32
C PRO A 99 8.14 10.93 2.20
N SER A 100 9.10 10.01 1.98
CA SER A 100 10.12 10.18 0.93
C SER A 100 9.50 10.26 -0.46
N ALA A 101 8.52 9.43 -0.77
CA ALA A 101 7.84 9.47 -2.07
C ALA A 101 7.12 10.80 -2.32
N ARG A 102 6.64 11.50 -1.27
CA ARG A 102 5.95 12.79 -1.41
C ARG A 102 6.89 14.00 -1.41
N ASN A 103 8.05 13.87 -0.76
CA ASN A 103 8.93 15.02 -0.50
C ASN A 103 10.21 15.02 -1.36
N THR A 104 10.52 13.93 -2.08
CA THR A 104 11.74 13.85 -2.90
C THR A 104 11.39 13.64 -4.38
N GLY A 105 12.22 14.18 -5.24
CA GLY A 105 12.07 13.98 -6.70
C GLY A 105 12.42 12.55 -7.14
N HIS A 106 13.33 11.88 -6.41
CA HIS A 106 13.72 10.50 -6.64
C HIS A 106 14.09 9.85 -5.32
N CYS A 107 13.52 8.70 -5.02
CA CYS A 107 13.87 7.86 -3.88
C CYS A 107 13.66 6.38 -4.22
N ARG A 108 14.15 5.51 -3.36
CA ARG A 108 14.08 4.06 -3.53
C ARG A 108 13.48 3.40 -2.30
N ALA A 109 12.41 2.63 -2.51
CA ALA A 109 11.88 1.73 -1.50
C ALA A 109 12.64 0.41 -1.56
N ILE A 110 13.01 -0.14 -0.39
CA ILE A 110 13.62 -1.46 -0.28
C ILE A 110 12.92 -2.31 0.77
N GLY A 111 13.13 -3.62 0.74
CA GLY A 111 12.63 -4.51 1.79
C GLY A 111 13.11 -5.95 1.65
N ASP A 112 12.91 -6.72 2.72
CA ASP A 112 13.22 -8.15 2.75
C ASP A 112 12.17 -8.94 1.94
N ALA A 113 12.62 -9.59 0.85
CA ALA A 113 11.79 -10.48 0.05
C ALA A 113 11.76 -11.92 0.60
N ARG A 114 12.32 -12.15 1.79
CA ARG A 114 12.47 -13.43 2.49
C ARG A 114 13.44 -14.40 1.79
N ARG A 115 14.04 -15.31 2.57
CA ARG A 115 14.97 -16.35 2.09
C ARG A 115 16.29 -15.80 1.55
N GLY A 116 16.74 -14.64 2.06
CA GLY A 116 17.99 -14.00 1.66
C GLY A 116 17.89 -13.11 0.41
N ASP A 117 16.70 -13.00 -0.19
CA ASP A 117 16.46 -12.09 -1.30
C ASP A 117 15.93 -10.74 -0.78
N TRP A 118 16.22 -9.72 -1.54
CA TRP A 118 15.76 -8.35 -1.32
C TRP A 118 14.91 -7.87 -2.50
N TRP A 119 14.00 -6.94 -2.23
CA TRP A 119 13.29 -6.23 -3.27
C TRP A 119 13.60 -4.74 -3.20
N TRP A 120 13.49 -4.06 -4.32
CA TRP A 120 13.60 -2.60 -4.43
C TRP A 120 12.74 -2.07 -5.55
N CYS A 121 12.37 -0.79 -5.43
CA CYS A 121 11.59 -0.07 -6.41
C CYS A 121 11.95 1.41 -6.38
N ASP A 122 12.29 1.96 -7.53
CA ASP A 122 12.53 3.39 -7.66
C ASP A 122 11.21 4.15 -7.82
N ILE A 123 11.12 5.29 -7.16
CA ILE A 123 9.99 6.20 -7.18
C ILE A 123 10.50 7.54 -7.69
N VAL A 124 9.96 7.98 -8.82
CA VAL A 124 10.34 9.23 -9.47
C VAL A 124 9.11 10.15 -9.51
N SER A 125 9.28 11.38 -9.03
CA SER A 125 8.21 12.38 -8.95
C SER A 125 6.95 11.85 -8.26
N GLY A 126 7.14 11.00 -7.24
CA GLY A 126 6.06 10.39 -6.47
C GLY A 126 5.30 9.27 -7.17
N VAL A 127 5.77 8.81 -8.31
CA VAL A 127 5.18 7.69 -9.06
C VAL A 127 6.19 6.54 -9.12
N SER A 128 5.73 5.30 -8.94
CA SER A 128 6.57 4.12 -9.11
C SER A 128 7.03 4.01 -10.56
N ALA A 129 8.33 4.11 -10.79
CA ALA A 129 8.90 4.13 -12.12
C ALA A 129 8.82 2.78 -12.83
N GLN A 130 8.84 1.69 -12.05
CA GLN A 130 8.81 0.31 -12.54
C GLN A 130 8.24 -0.63 -11.47
N PRO A 131 7.79 -1.83 -11.83
CA PRO A 131 7.47 -2.87 -10.86
C PRO A 131 8.66 -3.16 -9.93
N PRO A 132 8.43 -3.58 -8.67
CA PRO A 132 9.50 -3.98 -7.76
C PRO A 132 10.39 -5.06 -8.38
N ARG A 133 11.69 -4.87 -8.29
CA ARG A 133 12.70 -5.86 -8.69
C ARG A 133 13.11 -6.67 -7.49
N MET A 134 13.62 -7.88 -7.72
CA MET A 134 14.19 -8.72 -6.70
C MET A 134 15.61 -9.13 -7.06
N GLY A 135 16.44 -9.30 -6.04
CA GLY A 135 17.79 -9.79 -6.20
C GLY A 135 18.44 -10.12 -4.87
N SER A 136 19.72 -10.45 -4.95
CA SER A 136 20.56 -10.77 -3.80
C SER A 136 20.90 -9.52 -2.97
N LYS A 137 21.34 -9.76 -1.72
CA LYS A 137 21.88 -8.70 -0.85
C LYS A 137 23.04 -7.95 -1.53
N ALA A 138 23.94 -8.66 -2.20
CA ALA A 138 25.09 -8.05 -2.87
C ALA A 138 24.68 -7.11 -4.03
N GLU A 139 23.64 -7.46 -4.78
CA GLU A 139 23.10 -6.61 -5.83
C GLU A 139 22.47 -5.34 -5.24
N LEU A 140 21.71 -5.47 -4.14
CA LEU A 140 21.14 -4.32 -3.45
C LEU A 140 22.26 -3.40 -2.90
N GLU A 141 23.25 -3.96 -2.18
CA GLU A 141 24.39 -3.18 -1.66
C GLU A 141 25.15 -2.42 -2.76
N ALA A 142 25.31 -3.05 -3.92
CA ALA A 142 25.93 -2.39 -5.07
C ALA A 142 25.07 -1.23 -5.59
N LEU A 143 23.75 -1.41 -5.62
CA LEU A 143 22.81 -0.40 -6.07
C LEU A 143 22.75 0.80 -5.12
N LEU A 144 22.84 0.58 -3.80
CA LEU A 144 22.77 1.65 -2.80
C LEU A 144 23.98 2.64 -2.87
N ARG A 145 25.03 2.30 -3.59
CA ARG A 145 26.20 3.19 -3.81
C ARG A 145 25.93 4.35 -4.75
N ASP A 146 24.78 4.35 -5.45
CA ASP A 146 24.42 5.42 -6.38
C ASP A 146 23.94 6.71 -5.65
N GLY A 147 23.74 6.64 -4.32
CA GLY A 147 23.39 7.80 -3.49
C GLY A 147 21.91 8.21 -3.58
N VAL A 148 21.06 7.42 -4.21
CA VAL A 148 19.61 7.64 -4.21
C VAL A 148 19.08 7.48 -2.78
N PRO A 149 18.30 8.45 -2.24
CA PRO A 149 17.67 8.31 -0.92
C PRO A 149 16.84 7.04 -0.81
N VAL A 150 17.01 6.31 0.29
CA VAL A 150 16.42 4.97 0.48
C VAL A 150 15.54 4.96 1.71
N PHE A 151 14.44 4.24 1.67
CA PHE A 151 13.58 3.94 2.81
C PHE A 151 13.05 2.50 2.75
N SER A 152 12.52 1.99 3.87
CA SER A 152 11.85 0.70 3.93
C SER A 152 10.50 0.81 4.63
N LEU A 153 9.53 -0.03 4.25
CA LEU A 153 8.25 -0.12 4.97
C LEU A 153 8.35 -1.01 6.20
N ASP A 154 9.28 -1.99 6.18
CA ASP A 154 9.54 -2.90 7.29
C ASP A 154 10.86 -2.53 8.00
N PRO A 155 11.03 -2.89 9.27
CA PRO A 155 12.32 -2.77 9.94
C PRO A 155 13.38 -3.59 9.22
N VAL A 156 14.48 -2.93 8.82
CA VAL A 156 15.64 -3.57 8.16
C VAL A 156 16.95 -3.30 8.93
N ALA A 157 16.85 -2.72 10.11
CA ALA A 157 17.99 -2.25 10.92
C ALA A 157 18.93 -3.37 11.42
N ASP A 158 18.53 -4.63 11.38
CA ASP A 158 19.37 -5.78 11.76
C ASP A 158 20.46 -6.06 10.71
N GLU A 159 20.32 -5.51 9.51
CA GLU A 159 21.31 -5.60 8.45
C GLU A 159 22.28 -4.43 8.50
N GLU A 160 23.56 -4.69 8.54
CA GLU A 160 24.60 -3.66 8.71
C GLU A 160 24.53 -2.56 7.62
N PHE A 161 24.29 -2.96 6.37
CA PHE A 161 24.19 -2.05 5.22
C PHE A 161 22.90 -1.19 5.25
N ALA A 162 21.92 -1.58 6.03
CA ALA A 162 20.61 -0.92 6.11
C ALA A 162 20.35 -0.23 7.46
N ARG A 163 21.37 -0.09 8.33
CA ARG A 163 21.22 0.53 9.65
C ARG A 163 20.71 1.97 9.62
N GLU A 164 21.06 2.70 8.57
CA GLU A 164 20.66 4.10 8.38
C GLU A 164 19.42 4.25 7.51
N VAL A 165 18.85 3.14 7.02
CA VAL A 165 17.64 3.18 6.19
C VAL A 165 16.44 3.48 7.08
N PRO A 166 15.76 4.65 6.90
CA PRO A 166 14.60 4.98 7.69
C PRO A 166 13.44 4.04 7.38
N GLN A 167 12.74 3.63 8.43
CA GLN A 167 11.44 2.99 8.26
C GLN A 167 10.38 4.07 8.04
N GLU A 168 9.64 3.95 6.96
CA GLU A 168 8.53 4.85 6.64
C GLU A 168 7.20 4.10 6.62
N ILE A 169 6.17 4.76 7.12
CA ILE A 169 4.83 4.21 7.22
C ILE A 169 3.96 4.93 6.20
N PRO A 170 3.38 4.22 5.23
CA PRO A 170 2.42 4.80 4.31
C PRO A 170 1.13 5.19 5.04
N SER A 171 0.43 6.22 4.55
CA SER A 171 -0.82 6.67 5.14
C SER A 171 -1.88 6.98 4.09
N ALA A 172 -3.15 6.92 4.52
CA ALA A 172 -4.29 7.27 3.67
C ALA A 172 -4.19 8.72 3.17
N GLY A 173 -3.73 9.66 4.00
CA GLY A 173 -3.53 11.04 3.60
C GLY A 173 -2.52 11.19 2.47
N ARG A 174 -1.37 10.54 2.58
CA ARG A 174 -0.35 10.59 1.51
C ARG A 174 -0.79 9.84 0.25
N LEU A 175 -1.61 8.80 0.38
CA LEU A 175 -2.19 8.13 -0.77
C LEU A 175 -3.16 9.07 -1.52
N TRP A 176 -3.94 9.85 -0.76
CA TRP A 176 -4.79 10.89 -1.31
C TRP A 176 -3.99 12.01 -1.99
N GLU A 177 -2.92 12.49 -1.35
CA GLU A 177 -2.00 13.48 -1.95
C GLU A 177 -1.37 12.96 -3.25
N ALA A 178 -0.99 11.67 -3.29
CA ALA A 178 -0.47 11.03 -4.49
C ALA A 178 -1.49 11.07 -5.62
N TRP A 179 -2.73 10.69 -5.34
CA TRP A 179 -3.81 10.71 -6.31
C TRP A 179 -4.09 12.11 -6.86
N GLN A 180 -4.12 13.11 -5.98
CA GLN A 180 -4.36 14.50 -6.38
C GLN A 180 -3.22 15.10 -7.22
N ALA A 181 -2.00 14.60 -7.04
CA ALA A 181 -0.83 15.05 -7.80
C ALA A 181 -0.75 14.42 -9.20
N PHE A 182 -1.55 13.40 -9.49
CA PHE A 182 -1.57 12.74 -10.80
C PHE A 182 -2.24 13.61 -11.86
N THR A 183 -1.71 13.53 -13.09
CA THR A 183 -2.41 14.07 -14.26
C THR A 183 -3.69 13.27 -14.54
N PRO A 184 -4.66 13.85 -15.28
CA PRO A 184 -5.87 13.09 -15.68
C PRO A 184 -5.54 11.77 -16.37
N GLU A 185 -4.51 11.72 -17.21
CA GLU A 185 -4.09 10.49 -17.92
C GLU A 185 -3.54 9.44 -16.96
N GLN A 186 -2.81 9.87 -15.91
CA GLN A 186 -2.34 8.96 -14.86
C GLN A 186 -3.49 8.43 -14.02
N GLN A 187 -4.45 9.28 -13.66
CA GLN A 187 -5.65 8.87 -12.93
C GLN A 187 -6.47 7.85 -13.73
N GLU A 188 -6.68 8.11 -15.02
CA GLU A 188 -7.38 7.18 -15.92
C GLU A 188 -6.61 5.85 -16.03
N HIS A 189 -5.28 5.90 -16.18
CA HIS A 189 -4.44 4.71 -16.22
C HIS A 189 -4.61 3.84 -14.97
N PHE A 190 -4.56 4.41 -13.77
CA PHE A 190 -4.75 3.65 -12.53
C PHE A 190 -6.19 3.16 -12.36
N ALA A 191 -7.18 3.96 -12.74
CA ALA A 191 -8.59 3.60 -12.65
C ALA A 191 -8.97 2.43 -13.60
N ALA A 192 -8.24 2.26 -14.71
CA ALA A 192 -8.44 1.15 -15.63
C ALA A 192 -7.80 -0.17 -15.17
N GLN A 193 -6.97 -0.15 -14.12
CA GLN A 193 -6.29 -1.34 -13.64
C GLN A 193 -7.17 -2.17 -12.70
N VAL A 194 -7.02 -3.49 -12.78
CA VAL A 194 -7.62 -4.39 -11.79
C VAL A 194 -6.90 -4.23 -10.45
N VAL A 195 -7.66 -3.94 -9.40
CA VAL A 195 -7.10 -3.78 -8.05
C VAL A 195 -6.74 -5.14 -7.47
N GLN A 196 -5.46 -5.35 -7.28
CA GLN A 196 -4.90 -6.58 -6.71
C GLN A 196 -3.63 -6.27 -5.92
N PRO A 197 -3.25 -7.12 -4.94
CA PRO A 197 -2.00 -6.94 -4.20
C PRO A 197 -0.79 -7.01 -5.12
N VAL A 198 0.23 -6.18 -4.84
CA VAL A 198 1.54 -6.30 -5.46
C VAL A 198 2.26 -7.49 -4.85
N TYR A 199 2.38 -8.58 -5.62
CA TYR A 199 3.11 -9.77 -5.21
C TYR A 199 4.56 -9.70 -5.64
N LEU A 200 5.47 -9.73 -4.67
CA LEU A 200 6.92 -9.76 -4.92
C LEU A 200 7.38 -11.13 -5.43
N LYS A 201 6.76 -12.19 -4.94
CA LYS A 201 7.05 -13.58 -5.35
C LYS A 201 5.75 -14.31 -5.73
N PRO A 202 5.80 -15.22 -6.70
CA PRO A 202 4.66 -16.10 -6.95
C PRO A 202 4.35 -16.94 -5.70
N PRO A 203 3.08 -17.33 -5.51
CA PRO A 203 2.68 -18.14 -4.37
C PRO A 203 3.48 -19.44 -4.31
N HIS A 204 3.97 -19.78 -3.12
CA HIS A 204 4.68 -21.05 -2.90
C HIS A 204 3.67 -22.19 -2.86
N ILE A 205 3.65 -23.00 -3.90
CA ILE A 205 2.82 -24.21 -3.95
C ILE A 205 3.53 -25.30 -3.13
N THR A 206 3.04 -25.58 -1.94
CA THR A 206 3.48 -26.74 -1.17
C THR A 206 2.82 -27.98 -1.76
N MET A 207 3.62 -28.85 -2.38
CA MET A 207 3.10 -30.14 -2.85
C MET A 207 2.64 -30.96 -1.64
N PRO A 208 1.44 -31.57 -1.68
CA PRO A 208 0.99 -32.45 -0.61
C PRO A 208 1.98 -33.60 -0.43
N LYS A 209 2.27 -33.97 0.81
CA LYS A 209 3.07 -35.19 1.08
C LYS A 209 2.32 -36.40 0.51
N SER A 210 3.07 -37.37 -0.03
CA SER A 210 2.53 -38.65 -0.52
C SER A 210 1.65 -39.27 0.59
N GLY A 211 0.41 -39.64 0.26
CA GLY A 211 -0.57 -40.14 1.23
C GLY A 211 -1.60 -39.12 1.75
N HIS A 212 -1.56 -37.88 1.26
CA HIS A 212 -2.58 -36.91 1.61
C HIS A 212 -3.97 -37.31 1.04
N PRO A 213 -5.07 -37.21 1.81
CA PRO A 213 -6.42 -37.67 1.40
C PRO A 213 -6.93 -37.07 0.09
N LEU A 214 -6.45 -35.88 -0.31
CA LEU A 214 -6.83 -35.25 -1.57
C LEU A 214 -6.11 -35.81 -2.82
N LEU A 215 -5.23 -36.80 -2.66
CA LEU A 215 -4.55 -37.49 -3.77
C LEU A 215 -5.11 -38.89 -4.04
N ARG A 216 -6.34 -39.19 -3.58
CA ARG A 216 -7.07 -40.42 -3.89
C ARG A 216 -8.07 -40.21 -5.00
#